data_b996e6cd6f73736cdcb43f8e56400e5d
#
_entry.id   b996e6cd6f73736cdcb43f8e56400e5d
#
_cell.length_a   1.000
_cell.length_b   1.000
_cell.length_c   1.000
_cell.angle_alpha   90.00
_cell.angle_beta   90.00
_cell.angle_gamma   90.00
#
_symmetry.space_group_name_H-M   'P 1'
#
loop_
_entity.id
_entity.type
_entity.pdbx_description
1 polymer ?
#
loop_
_entity_poly.entity_id
_entity_poly.type
_entity_poly.pdbx_seq_one_letter_code
_entity_poly.pdbx_strand_id
1 'polypeptide(L)' 'MAPRRAIAYIRSFDLPPDEAASLIECDVRGRSCVQAAELLHLSVDGIAKLRRRAYRKIADGQKESTD' A
#
# COMPACT_ATOMS: atom_id res chain seq x y z
N MET A 1 1.13 -6.76 -14.59
CA MET A 1 2.46 -6.50 -14.01
C MET A 1 2.87 -7.64 -13.11
N ALA A 2 4.11 -8.05 -13.18
CA ALA A 2 4.59 -9.12 -12.31
C ALA A 2 4.58 -8.65 -10.84
N PRO A 3 4.30 -9.53 -9.89
CA PRO A 3 4.26 -9.15 -8.48
C PRO A 3 5.52 -8.43 -7.99
N ARG A 4 6.70 -8.88 -8.43
CA ARG A 4 7.94 -8.24 -8.01
C ARG A 4 8.01 -6.79 -8.47
N ARG A 5 7.58 -6.52 -9.70
CA ARG A 5 7.61 -5.16 -10.22
C ARG A 5 6.60 -4.30 -9.52
N ALA A 6 5.43 -4.84 -9.23
CA ALA A 6 4.40 -4.09 -8.52
C ALA A 6 4.88 -3.71 -7.13
N ILE A 7 5.51 -4.64 -6.41
CA ILE A 7 6.03 -4.37 -5.09
C ILE A 7 7.15 -3.33 -5.16
N ALA A 8 8.06 -3.47 -6.11
CA ALA A 8 9.16 -2.52 -6.27
C ALA A 8 8.63 -1.13 -6.60
N TYR A 9 7.60 -1.06 -7.44
CA TYR A 9 6.99 0.21 -7.80
C TYR A 9 6.38 0.89 -6.56
N ILE A 10 5.63 0.13 -5.76
CA ILE A 10 5.04 0.67 -4.55
C ILE A 10 6.13 1.15 -3.59
N ARG A 11 7.20 0.37 -3.44
CA ARG A 11 8.27 0.75 -2.53
C ARG A 11 9.05 1.96 -3.01
N SER A 12 9.02 2.23 -4.32
CA SER A 12 9.73 3.39 -4.85
C SER A 12 9.12 4.72 -4.42
N PHE A 13 7.88 4.69 -3.91
CA PHE A 13 7.24 5.91 -3.44
C PHE A 13 7.57 6.24 -1.99
N ASP A 14 8.42 5.41 -1.35
CA ASP A 14 8.85 5.71 0.02
C ASP A 14 7.69 5.87 0.98
N LEU A 15 6.70 5.02 0.86
CA LEU A 15 5.52 5.06 1.72
C LEU A 15 5.86 4.51 3.11
N PRO A 16 5.15 4.96 4.15
CA PRO A 16 5.28 4.33 5.46
C PRO A 16 5.04 2.81 5.35
N PRO A 17 5.70 2.01 6.19
CA PRO A 17 5.59 0.55 6.08
C PRO A 17 4.17 0.02 6.08
N ASP A 18 3.29 0.56 6.91
CA ASP A 18 1.92 0.08 6.98
C ASP A 18 1.14 0.37 5.72
N GLU A 19 1.37 1.54 5.12
CA GLU A 19 0.70 1.90 3.86
C GLU A 19 1.17 0.99 2.74
N ALA A 20 2.48 0.80 2.65
CA ALA A 20 3.04 -0.07 1.62
C ALA A 20 2.54 -1.50 1.79
N ALA A 21 2.56 -2.01 3.02
CA ALA A 21 2.12 -3.37 3.29
C ALA A 21 0.65 -3.57 2.94
N SER A 22 -0.20 -2.60 3.26
CA SER A 22 -1.63 -2.69 2.96
C SER A 22 -1.86 -2.77 1.45
N LEU A 23 -1.15 -1.95 0.68
CA LEU A 23 -1.27 -2.00 -0.77
C LEU A 23 -0.76 -3.33 -1.32
N ILE A 24 0.38 -3.79 -0.85
CA ILE A 24 0.96 -5.02 -1.34
C ILE A 24 0.02 -6.19 -1.07
N GLU A 25 -0.49 -6.31 0.13
CA GLU A 25 -1.35 -7.44 0.46
C GLU A 25 -2.68 -7.40 -0.30
N CYS A 26 -3.29 -6.24 -0.41
CA CYS A 26 -4.60 -6.14 -1.04
C CYS A 26 -4.52 -6.06 -2.56
N ASP A 27 -3.62 -5.24 -3.08
CA ASP A 27 -3.61 -4.95 -4.52
C ASP A 27 -2.66 -5.81 -5.33
N VAL A 28 -1.61 -6.31 -4.73
CA VAL A 28 -0.67 -7.16 -5.44
C VAL A 28 -0.97 -8.63 -5.18
N ARG A 29 -1.17 -8.99 -3.92
CA ARG A 29 -1.41 -10.38 -3.56
C ARG A 29 -2.88 -10.78 -3.57
N GLY A 30 -3.77 -9.81 -3.72
CA GLY A 30 -5.19 -10.09 -3.87
C GLY A 30 -5.92 -10.51 -2.60
N ARG A 31 -5.38 -10.17 -1.43
CA ARG A 31 -6.05 -10.52 -0.19
C ARG A 31 -7.18 -9.55 0.10
N SER A 32 -8.19 -10.01 0.81
CA SER A 32 -9.29 -9.13 1.22
C SER A 32 -8.81 -8.20 2.33
N CYS A 33 -9.57 -7.14 2.59
CA CYS A 33 -9.24 -6.25 3.69
C CYS A 33 -9.24 -6.98 5.02
N VAL A 34 -10.13 -7.95 5.21
CA VAL A 34 -10.16 -8.74 6.43
C VAL A 34 -8.88 -9.56 6.59
N GLN A 35 -8.43 -10.20 5.51
CA GLN A 35 -7.21 -10.99 5.55
C GLN A 35 -6.00 -10.12 5.81
N ALA A 36 -5.93 -8.98 5.14
CA ALA A 36 -4.81 -8.05 5.33
C ALA A 36 -4.80 -7.51 6.76
N ALA A 37 -5.97 -7.20 7.30
CA ALA A 37 -6.06 -6.70 8.67
C ALA A 37 -5.53 -7.74 9.66
N GLU A 38 -5.85 -9.00 9.46
CA GLU A 38 -5.36 -10.07 10.33
C GLU A 38 -3.85 -10.21 10.22
N LEU A 39 -3.34 -10.20 8.99
CA LEU A 39 -1.90 -10.36 8.78
C LEU A 39 -1.10 -9.22 9.36
N LEU A 40 -1.61 -8.01 9.28
CA LEU A 40 -0.89 -6.83 9.71
C LEU A 40 -1.28 -6.38 11.13
N HIS A 41 -2.16 -7.13 11.77
CA HIS A 41 -2.64 -6.81 13.12
C HIS A 41 -3.29 -5.43 13.18
N LEU A 42 -4.12 -5.14 12.18
CA LEU A 42 -4.83 -3.88 12.08
C LEU A 42 -6.33 -4.13 11.93
N SER A 43 -7.12 -3.07 12.03
CA SER A 43 -8.56 -3.19 11.80
C SER A 43 -8.83 -3.08 10.30
N VAL A 44 -10.01 -3.54 9.89
CA VAL A 44 -10.42 -3.41 8.49
C VAL A 44 -10.48 -1.93 8.09
N ASP A 45 -11.02 -1.09 8.98
CA ASP A 45 -11.06 0.35 8.73
C ASP A 45 -9.66 0.93 8.61
N GLY A 46 -8.73 0.42 9.41
CA GLY A 46 -7.34 0.85 9.35
C GLY A 46 -6.72 0.53 8.00
N ILE A 47 -6.97 -0.68 7.49
CA ILE A 47 -6.49 -1.08 6.18
C ILE A 47 -7.05 -0.14 5.11
N ALA A 48 -8.35 0.15 5.15
CA ALA A 48 -8.98 1.02 4.16
C ALA A 48 -8.36 2.42 4.17
N LYS A 49 -8.12 2.96 5.37
CA LYS A 49 -7.50 4.28 5.49
C LYS A 49 -6.08 4.30 4.96
N LEU A 50 -5.31 3.26 5.27
CA LEU A 50 -3.91 3.17 4.82
C LEU A 50 -3.85 3.07 3.30
N ARG A 51 -4.72 2.27 2.70
CA ARG A 51 -4.76 2.15 1.24
C ARG A 51 -5.13 3.48 0.60
N ARG A 52 -6.11 4.19 1.17
CA ARG A 52 -6.53 5.48 0.63
C ARG A 52 -5.39 6.49 0.67
N ARG A 53 -4.65 6.52 1.79
CA ARG A 53 -3.50 7.42 1.91
C ARG A 53 -2.40 7.07 0.92
N ALA A 54 -2.14 5.78 0.76
CA ALA A 54 -1.13 5.32 -0.17
C ALA A 54 -1.50 5.68 -1.61
N TYR A 55 -2.75 5.46 -1.99
CA TYR A 55 -3.19 5.82 -3.33
C TYR A 55 -3.05 7.31 -3.59
N ARG A 56 -3.38 8.12 -2.59
CA ARG A 56 -3.26 9.56 -2.74
C ARG A 56 -1.80 9.95 -2.97
N LYS A 57 -0.89 9.38 -2.20
CA LYS A 57 0.53 9.70 -2.34
C LYS A 57 1.06 9.26 -3.70
N ILE A 58 0.65 8.10 -4.16
CA ILE A 58 1.07 7.61 -5.46
C ILE A 58 0.52 8.51 -6.57
N ALA A 59 -0.73 8.89 -6.47
CA ALA A 59 -1.35 9.77 -7.46
C ALA A 59 -0.67 11.12 -7.50
N ASP A 60 -0.18 11.60 -6.35
CA ASP A 60 0.50 12.88 -6.29
C ASP A 60 1.98 12.80 -6.63
N GLY A 61 2.50 11.62 -6.88
CA GLY A 61 3.91 11.46 -7.22
C GLY A 61 4.84 11.74 -6.08
N GLN A 62 4.50 11.28 -4.89
CA GLN A 62 5.23 11.65 -3.68
C GLN A 62 6.70 11.30 -3.66
N LYS A 63 7.14 10.37 -4.44
CA LYS A 63 8.54 10.03 -4.42
C LYS A 63 9.40 11.15 -4.95
N GLU A 64 8.85 12.14 -5.61
CA GLU A 64 9.60 13.19 -6.12
C GLU A 64 9.56 14.31 -5.33
N SER A 65 9.49 14.42 -4.43
CA SER A 65 9.48 15.52 -3.62
C SER A 65 9.63 16.74 -4.34
N THR A 66 9.59 17.11 -4.92
CA THR A 66 9.72 18.21 -5.44
C THR A 66 9.72 19.25 -5.31
N ASP A 67 9.77 19.58 -5.13
CA ASP A 67 9.86 20.47 -5.04
C ASP A 67 9.97 21.01 -5.30
#